data_f26c8916d332e7039e331f3be15bd5ee
#
_entry.id   f26c8916d332e7039e331f3be15bd5ee
#
_cell.length_a   1.000
_cell.length_b   1.000
_cell.length_c   1.000
_cell.angle_alpha   90.00
_cell.angle_beta   90.00
_cell.angle_gamma   90.00
#
_symmetry.space_group_name_H-M   'P 1'
#
loop_
_entity.id
_entity.type
_entity.pdbx_description
1 polymer ?
#
loop_
_entity_poly.entity_id
_entity_poly.type
_entity_poly.pdbx_seq_one_letter_code
_entity_poly.pdbx_strand_id
1 'polypeptide(L)'
;MPEMHYASFIPQEFVTAWIREINEYERQYKNTLFARNYLPNRDVGKNIDFDSVTYYNSPDRRAQFIAKGSIPEPFSTRVRTAKHEIYQIAEAFVINERDLAKPDGAAMKTKDVDIAIRNIHKTEDYTAINGDGLDLIGIVGAARKNENGK
;
A
#
# COMPACT_ATOMS: atom_id res chain seq x y z
N MET A 1 -28.92 -10.35 6.56
CA MET A 1 -28.31 -9.22 7.29
C MET A 1 -29.03 -7.98 6.85
N PRO A 2 -29.49 -7.12 7.77
CA PRO A 2 -30.12 -5.88 7.34
C PRO A 2 -29.07 -5.00 6.65
N GLU A 3 -29.32 -4.62 5.42
CA GLU A 3 -28.54 -3.59 4.74
C GLU A 3 -28.65 -2.30 5.55
N MET A 4 -27.54 -1.91 6.15
CA MET A 4 -27.47 -0.67 6.90
C MET A 4 -27.39 0.48 5.90
N HIS A 5 -28.54 1.11 5.63
CA HIS A 5 -28.62 2.33 4.83
C HIS A 5 -28.08 3.53 5.64
N TYR A 6 -26.77 3.60 5.82
CA TYR A 6 -26.14 4.71 6.57
C TYR A 6 -26.04 6.04 5.78
N ALA A 7 -26.37 6.02 4.50
CA ALA A 7 -26.07 7.17 3.64
C ALA A 7 -27.20 8.22 3.53
N SER A 8 -28.40 7.95 4.08
CA SER A 8 -29.56 8.80 3.79
C SER A 8 -29.71 10.05 4.64
N PHE A 9 -28.97 10.19 5.73
CA PHE A 9 -29.09 11.35 6.62
C PHE A 9 -27.92 12.34 6.54
N ILE A 10 -26.86 12.03 5.81
CA ILE A 10 -25.72 12.94 5.65
C ILE A 10 -26.04 13.91 4.49
N PRO A 11 -26.13 15.22 4.75
CA PRO A 11 -26.35 16.19 3.68
C PRO A 11 -25.26 16.13 2.61
N GLN A 12 -25.64 16.26 1.35
CA GLN A 12 -24.75 16.18 0.19
C GLN A 12 -23.61 17.21 0.27
N GLU A 13 -23.86 18.36 0.86
CA GLU A 13 -22.87 19.42 1.09
C GLU A 13 -21.70 18.97 1.96
N PHE A 14 -21.95 18.13 2.99
CA PHE A 14 -20.89 17.56 3.82
C PHE A 14 -20.03 16.57 3.05
N VAL A 15 -20.66 15.70 2.25
CA VAL A 15 -19.94 14.75 1.41
C VAL A 15 -19.03 15.49 0.43
N THR A 16 -19.54 16.54 -0.20
CA THR A 16 -18.75 17.36 -1.12
C THR A 16 -17.59 18.07 -0.42
N ALA A 17 -17.85 18.61 0.78
CA ALA A 17 -16.78 19.25 1.58
C ALA A 17 -15.68 18.25 1.98
N TRP A 18 -16.06 17.04 2.40
CA TRP A 18 -15.11 15.99 2.76
C TRP A 18 -14.28 15.50 1.56
N ILE A 19 -14.89 15.31 0.39
CA ILE A 19 -14.18 14.95 -0.84
C ILE A 19 -13.14 16.03 -1.18
N ARG A 20 -13.51 17.30 -1.06
CA ARG A 20 -12.58 18.41 -1.29
C ARG A 20 -11.42 18.39 -0.29
N GLU A 21 -11.71 18.15 0.99
CA GLU A 21 -10.70 18.04 2.04
C GLU A 21 -9.73 16.88 1.80
N ILE A 22 -10.24 15.71 1.41
CA ILE A 22 -9.43 14.54 1.05
C ILE A 22 -8.49 14.89 -0.11
N ASN A 23 -9.01 15.49 -1.17
CA ASN A 23 -8.21 15.85 -2.33
C ASN A 23 -7.15 16.91 -2.01
N GLU A 24 -7.49 17.90 -1.17
CA GLU A 24 -6.54 18.92 -0.72
C GLU A 24 -5.44 18.33 0.14
N TYR A 25 -5.81 17.43 1.07
CA TYR A 25 -4.87 16.71 1.91
C TYR A 25 -3.92 15.85 1.08
N GLU A 26 -4.44 15.06 0.16
CA GLU A 26 -3.60 14.27 -0.74
C GLU A 26 -2.63 15.13 -1.54
N ARG A 27 -3.07 16.30 -2.02
CA ARG A 27 -2.22 17.24 -2.74
C ARG A 27 -1.09 17.79 -1.87
N GLN A 28 -1.38 18.16 -0.62
CA GLN A 28 -0.40 18.71 0.31
C GLN A 28 0.63 17.67 0.75
N TYR A 29 0.19 16.46 1.05
CA TYR A 29 1.03 15.44 1.66
C TYR A 29 1.64 14.44 0.68
N LYS A 30 1.21 14.44 -0.58
CA LYS A 30 1.74 13.55 -1.62
C LYS A 30 3.27 13.56 -1.68
N ASN A 31 3.88 14.72 -1.52
CA ASN A 31 5.34 14.87 -1.59
C ASN A 31 6.07 14.50 -0.29
N THR A 32 5.35 14.31 0.80
CA THR A 32 5.92 13.97 2.12
C THR A 32 5.86 12.47 2.42
N LEU A 33 5.09 11.70 1.64
CA LEU A 33 4.94 10.27 1.83
C LEU A 33 6.16 9.53 1.29
N PHE A 34 6.91 8.88 2.18
CA PHE A 34 8.11 8.14 1.84
C PHE A 34 7.80 6.99 0.87
N ALA A 35 6.80 6.16 1.21
CA ALA A 35 6.46 4.99 0.42
C ALA A 35 6.13 5.35 -1.03
N ARG A 36 5.30 6.36 -1.25
CA ARG A 36 4.87 6.76 -2.60
C ARG A 36 5.95 7.45 -3.42
N ASN A 37 6.91 8.10 -2.78
CA ASN A 37 7.93 8.89 -3.47
C ASN A 37 9.22 8.11 -3.76
N TYR A 38 9.58 7.17 -2.89
CA TYR A 38 10.87 6.50 -2.96
C TYR A 38 10.79 5.01 -3.27
N LEU A 39 9.60 4.39 -3.11
CA LEU A 39 9.40 3.01 -3.47
C LEU A 39 8.80 2.86 -4.87
N PRO A 40 9.14 1.80 -5.60
CA PRO A 40 8.50 1.50 -6.88
C PRO A 40 7.00 1.28 -6.66
N ASN A 41 6.19 2.09 -7.34
CA ASN A 41 4.74 1.98 -7.30
C ASN A 41 4.24 1.27 -8.55
N ARG A 42 3.29 0.36 -8.40
CA ARG A 42 2.63 -0.32 -9.49
C ARG A 42 1.13 -0.21 -9.31
N ASP A 43 0.46 0.28 -10.32
CA ASP A 43 -1.00 0.24 -10.37
C ASP A 43 -1.45 -1.15 -10.84
N VAL A 44 -2.14 -1.86 -9.96
CA VAL A 44 -2.66 -3.20 -10.24
C VAL A 44 -4.15 -3.19 -10.63
N GLY A 45 -4.76 -2.01 -10.68
CA GLY A 45 -6.19 -1.85 -10.99
C GLY A 45 -7.10 -2.02 -9.78
N LYS A 46 -8.41 -1.90 -10.04
CA LYS A 46 -9.44 -2.01 -8.99
C LYS A 46 -9.91 -3.45 -8.84
N ASN A 47 -10.29 -3.84 -7.62
CA ASN A 47 -10.86 -5.16 -7.28
C ASN A 47 -9.91 -6.34 -7.58
N ILE A 48 -8.63 -6.17 -7.36
CA ILE A 48 -7.64 -7.23 -7.46
C ILE A 48 -7.16 -7.59 -6.06
N ASP A 49 -7.33 -8.84 -5.67
CA ASP A 49 -6.93 -9.33 -4.35
C ASP A 49 -5.47 -9.83 -4.32
N PHE A 50 -4.94 -10.18 -5.50
CA PHE A 50 -3.59 -10.72 -5.62
C PHE A 50 -2.86 -10.11 -6.82
N ASP A 51 -1.58 -9.80 -6.63
CA ASP A 51 -0.66 -9.49 -7.73
C ASP A 51 0.34 -10.63 -7.90
N SER A 52 0.75 -10.91 -9.14
CA SER A 52 1.74 -11.91 -9.44
C SER A 52 2.99 -11.28 -10.02
N VAL A 53 4.13 -11.56 -9.38
CA VAL A 53 5.42 -11.08 -9.85
C VAL A 53 6.27 -12.27 -10.31
N THR A 54 6.78 -12.16 -11.51
CA THR A 54 7.66 -13.19 -12.08
C THR A 54 9.11 -12.79 -11.87
N TYR A 55 9.84 -13.66 -11.19
CA TYR A 55 11.28 -13.51 -10.93
C TYR A 55 12.07 -14.42 -11.84
N TYR A 56 13.11 -13.86 -12.45
CA TYR A 56 14.07 -14.60 -13.24
C TYR A 56 15.31 -14.83 -12.39
N ASN A 57 15.56 -16.07 -12.03
CA ASN A 57 16.78 -16.43 -11.29
C ASN A 57 17.79 -17.04 -12.25
N SER A 58 18.83 -16.30 -12.52
CA SER A 58 20.00 -16.76 -13.28
C SER A 58 20.97 -17.44 -12.30
N PRO A 59 21.55 -18.59 -12.64
CA PRO A 59 22.56 -19.20 -11.81
C PRO A 59 23.77 -18.27 -11.70
N ASP A 60 24.25 -18.03 -10.49
CA ASP A 60 25.52 -17.32 -10.25
C ASP A 60 26.68 -18.24 -10.68
N ARG A 61 27.10 -18.04 -11.92
CA ARG A 61 28.06 -18.93 -12.55
C ARG A 61 29.05 -18.09 -13.38
N ARG A 62 30.34 -18.35 -13.13
CA ARG A 62 31.38 -17.77 -13.97
C ARG A 62 31.47 -18.50 -15.31
N ALA A 63 31.81 -17.77 -16.38
CA ALA A 63 32.14 -18.38 -17.65
C ALA A 63 33.30 -19.35 -17.50
N GLN A 64 33.26 -20.44 -18.24
CA GLN A 64 34.27 -21.51 -18.17
C GLN A 64 35.36 -21.30 -19.24
N PHE A 65 36.61 -21.54 -18.88
CA PHE A 65 37.67 -21.75 -19.84
C PHE A 65 37.58 -23.18 -20.33
N ILE A 66 37.39 -23.36 -21.64
CA ILE A 66 37.26 -24.68 -22.26
C ILE A 66 38.35 -24.87 -23.29
N ALA A 67 38.75 -26.11 -23.53
CA ALA A 67 39.66 -26.46 -24.60
C ALA A 67 39.03 -26.16 -25.97
N LYS A 68 39.85 -25.83 -26.95
CA LYS A 68 39.41 -25.59 -28.31
C LYS A 68 38.67 -26.81 -28.84
N GLY A 69 37.41 -26.61 -29.29
CA GLY A 69 36.57 -27.68 -29.78
C GLY A 69 35.68 -28.36 -28.73
N SER A 70 35.80 -28.00 -27.45
CA SER A 70 34.88 -28.45 -26.41
C SER A 70 33.59 -27.61 -26.39
N ILE A 71 32.49 -28.25 -26.00
CA ILE A 71 31.19 -27.61 -25.85
C ILE A 71 31.01 -27.21 -24.40
N PRO A 72 30.74 -25.91 -24.08
CA PRO A 72 30.47 -25.52 -22.71
C PRO A 72 29.18 -26.12 -22.20
N GLU A 73 29.12 -26.35 -20.90
CA GLU A 73 27.92 -26.82 -20.23
C GLU A 73 26.81 -25.77 -20.33
N PRO A 74 25.62 -26.09 -20.87
CA PRO A 74 24.54 -25.14 -20.97
C PRO A 74 23.99 -24.78 -19.60
N PHE A 75 23.48 -23.56 -19.45
CA PHE A 75 22.72 -23.14 -18.27
C PHE A 75 21.32 -22.76 -18.66
N SER A 76 20.41 -22.85 -17.72
CA SER A 76 19.05 -22.38 -17.88
C SER A 76 18.66 -21.41 -16.78
N THR A 77 17.95 -20.36 -17.15
CA THR A 77 17.34 -19.42 -16.20
C THR A 77 16.08 -20.08 -15.60
N ARG A 78 15.98 -20.05 -14.29
CA ARG A 78 14.78 -20.53 -13.60
C ARG A 78 13.79 -19.37 -13.47
N VAL A 79 12.55 -19.65 -13.81
CA VAL A 79 11.44 -18.70 -13.66
C VAL A 79 10.66 -19.08 -12.42
N ARG A 80 10.42 -18.12 -11.54
CA ARG A 80 9.55 -18.26 -10.37
C ARG A 80 8.48 -17.21 -10.43
N THR A 81 7.24 -17.61 -10.23
CA THR A 81 6.12 -16.68 -10.06
C THR A 81 5.69 -16.72 -8.61
N ALA A 82 5.72 -15.58 -7.93
CA ALA A 82 5.18 -15.42 -6.60
C ALA A 82 3.87 -14.63 -6.66
N LYS A 83 2.87 -15.08 -5.91
CA LYS A 83 1.63 -14.35 -5.70
C LYS A 83 1.77 -13.53 -4.42
N HIS A 84 1.41 -12.28 -4.50
CA HIS A 84 1.39 -11.36 -3.37
C HIS A 84 -0.04 -10.91 -3.13
N GLU A 85 -0.52 -11.08 -1.91
CA GLU A 85 -1.81 -10.59 -1.48
C GLU A 85 -1.79 -9.07 -1.37
N ILE A 86 -2.89 -8.42 -1.77
CA ILE A 86 -3.04 -6.98 -1.71
C ILE A 86 -3.89 -6.65 -0.50
N TYR A 87 -3.32 -5.89 0.43
CA TYR A 87 -3.97 -5.47 1.66
C TYR A 87 -4.54 -4.06 1.49
N GLN A 88 -5.68 -3.83 2.11
CA GLN A 88 -6.32 -2.54 2.15
C GLN A 88 -6.09 -1.89 3.51
N ILE A 89 -5.65 -0.63 3.49
CA ILE A 89 -5.57 0.19 4.70
C ILE A 89 -6.86 0.99 4.79
N ALA A 90 -7.56 0.89 5.91
CA ALA A 90 -8.81 1.58 6.16
C ALA A 90 -8.84 2.16 7.58
N GLU A 91 -9.53 3.28 7.73
CA GLU A 91 -9.82 3.94 9.00
C GLU A 91 -11.31 4.25 9.03
N ALA A 92 -11.91 4.19 10.21
CA ALA A 92 -13.32 4.45 10.40
C ALA A 92 -13.55 5.49 11.50
N PHE A 93 -14.53 6.35 11.31
CA PHE A 93 -14.97 7.29 12.34
C PHE A 93 -16.51 7.30 12.42
N VAL A 94 -17.01 7.67 13.58
CA VAL A 94 -18.44 7.65 13.85
C VAL A 94 -19.06 9.02 13.54
N ILE A 95 -20.13 9.00 12.77
CA ILE A 95 -20.97 10.17 12.49
C ILE A 95 -22.25 10.02 13.28
N ASN A 96 -22.53 10.98 14.15
CA ASN A 96 -23.76 11.04 14.93
C ASN A 96 -24.58 12.24 14.47
N GLU A 97 -25.85 12.03 14.17
CA GLU A 97 -26.77 13.08 13.74
C GLU A 97 -26.84 14.26 14.72
N ARG A 98 -26.79 13.97 16.01
CA ARG A 98 -26.78 15.02 17.06
C ARG A 98 -25.53 15.91 16.99
N ASP A 99 -24.40 15.34 16.58
CA ASP A 99 -23.15 16.09 16.44
C ASP A 99 -23.18 16.99 15.21
N LEU A 100 -23.80 16.52 14.12
CA LEU A 100 -24.00 17.34 12.92
C LEU A 100 -24.97 18.52 13.15
N ALA A 101 -25.93 18.34 14.05
CA ALA A 101 -26.89 19.39 14.39
C ALA A 101 -26.30 20.52 15.27
N LYS A 102 -25.09 20.35 15.81
CA LYS A 102 -24.39 21.41 16.55
C LYS A 102 -23.86 22.48 15.61
N PRO A 103 -23.73 23.76 16.07
CA PRO A 103 -23.20 24.84 15.23
C PRO A 103 -21.83 24.52 14.59
N ASP A 104 -20.96 23.81 15.31
CA ASP A 104 -19.63 23.44 14.85
C ASP A 104 -19.54 21.97 14.36
N GLY A 105 -20.66 21.29 14.24
CA GLY A 105 -20.69 19.86 13.95
C GLY A 105 -20.02 19.50 12.63
N ALA A 106 -20.23 20.30 11.60
CA ALA A 106 -19.58 20.12 10.30
C ALA A 106 -18.06 20.25 10.38
N ALA A 107 -17.56 21.29 11.07
CA ALA A 107 -16.12 21.52 11.25
C ALA A 107 -15.45 20.42 12.06
N MET A 108 -16.13 19.90 13.10
CA MET A 108 -15.63 18.76 13.88
C MET A 108 -15.49 17.51 13.01
N LYS A 109 -16.48 17.21 12.17
CA LYS A 109 -16.44 16.02 11.31
C LYS A 109 -15.42 16.16 10.16
N THR A 110 -15.17 17.35 9.67
CA THR A 110 -14.06 17.60 8.74
C THR A 110 -12.71 17.29 9.39
N LYS A 111 -12.53 17.62 10.67
CA LYS A 111 -11.33 17.21 11.42
C LYS A 111 -11.20 15.71 11.62
N ASP A 112 -12.31 15.01 11.83
CA ASP A 112 -12.30 13.53 11.93
C ASP A 112 -11.81 12.91 10.60
N VAL A 113 -12.25 13.46 9.46
CA VAL A 113 -11.78 13.04 8.13
C VAL A 113 -10.29 13.30 7.95
N ASP A 114 -9.80 14.48 8.32
CA ASP A 114 -8.36 14.83 8.25
C ASP A 114 -7.52 13.87 9.11
N ILE A 115 -7.98 13.55 10.31
CA ILE A 115 -7.31 12.60 11.20
C ILE A 115 -7.28 11.20 10.58
N ALA A 116 -8.40 10.74 10.03
CA ALA A 116 -8.48 9.42 9.40
C ALA A 116 -7.50 9.30 8.21
N ILE A 117 -7.46 10.29 7.32
CA ILE A 117 -6.53 10.32 6.18
C ILE A 117 -5.09 10.29 6.67
N ARG A 118 -4.77 11.11 7.67
CA ARG A 118 -3.43 11.17 8.26
C ARG A 118 -3.01 9.83 8.86
N ASN A 119 -3.92 9.12 9.52
CA ASN A 119 -3.67 7.80 10.06
C ASN A 119 -3.41 6.77 8.96
N ILE A 120 -4.19 6.78 7.89
CA ILE A 120 -3.97 5.93 6.72
C ILE A 120 -2.56 6.15 6.15
N HIS A 121 -2.17 7.39 5.90
CA HIS A 121 -0.84 7.72 5.36
C HIS A 121 0.31 7.32 6.29
N LYS A 122 0.16 7.55 7.60
CA LYS A 122 1.15 7.10 8.59
C LYS A 122 1.28 5.57 8.61
N THR A 123 0.17 4.86 8.51
CA THR A 123 0.16 3.40 8.48
C THR A 123 0.81 2.90 7.20
N GLU A 124 0.53 3.51 6.05
CA GLU A 124 1.16 3.19 4.78
C GLU A 124 2.68 3.31 4.86
N ASP A 125 3.20 4.46 5.29
CA ASP A 125 4.64 4.69 5.41
C ASP A 125 5.30 3.77 6.45
N TYR A 126 4.65 3.59 7.60
CA TYR A 126 5.16 2.70 8.63
C TYR A 126 5.25 1.26 8.15
N THR A 127 4.20 0.75 7.50
CA THR A 127 4.16 -0.61 6.98
C THR A 127 5.16 -0.82 5.85
N ALA A 128 5.33 0.17 4.97
CA ALA A 128 6.32 0.11 3.90
C ALA A 128 7.76 0.00 4.45
N ILE A 129 8.06 0.66 5.54
CA ILE A 129 9.40 0.65 6.16
C ILE A 129 9.60 -0.58 7.04
N ASN A 130 8.66 -0.86 7.94
CA ASN A 130 8.82 -1.84 9.01
C ASN A 130 8.10 -3.17 8.75
N GLY A 131 7.12 -3.18 7.86
CA GLY A 131 6.15 -4.28 7.74
C GLY A 131 5.06 -4.18 8.80
N ASP A 132 4.13 -5.14 8.79
CA ASP A 132 3.05 -5.25 9.76
C ASP A 132 3.37 -6.23 10.92
N GLY A 133 4.52 -6.89 10.84
CA GLY A 133 4.96 -7.89 11.78
C GLY A 133 4.37 -9.29 11.54
N LEU A 134 3.52 -9.46 10.52
CA LEU A 134 2.86 -10.71 10.15
C LEU A 134 3.28 -11.12 8.72
N ASP A 135 2.54 -10.69 7.73
CA ASP A 135 2.70 -11.13 6.34
C ASP A 135 3.44 -10.10 5.47
N LEU A 136 3.33 -8.83 5.78
CA LEU A 136 3.99 -7.76 5.05
C LEU A 136 5.40 -7.51 5.58
N ILE A 137 6.38 -7.72 4.72
CA ILE A 137 7.79 -7.47 5.04
C ILE A 137 8.15 -6.08 4.53
N GLY A 138 8.39 -5.15 5.45
CA GLY A 138 8.89 -3.82 5.09
C GLY A 138 10.38 -3.85 4.68
N ILE A 139 10.90 -2.70 4.25
CA ILE A 139 12.30 -2.55 3.80
C ILE A 139 13.28 -3.05 4.85
N VAL A 140 13.07 -2.72 6.12
CA VAL A 140 13.95 -3.13 7.23
C VAL A 140 13.94 -4.65 7.40
N GLY A 141 12.76 -5.28 7.30
CA GLY A 141 12.63 -6.73 7.37
C GLY A 141 13.30 -7.43 6.19
N ALA A 142 13.14 -6.88 4.98
CA ALA A 142 13.78 -7.42 3.78
C ALA A 142 15.31 -7.31 3.84
N ALA A 143 15.85 -6.20 4.34
CA ALA A 143 17.29 -6.02 4.54
C ALA A 143 17.87 -7.07 5.51
N ARG A 144 17.22 -7.23 6.67
CA ARG A 144 17.64 -8.25 7.66
C ARG A 144 17.56 -9.68 7.12
N LYS A 145 16.55 -9.98 6.29
CA LYS A 145 16.41 -11.29 5.68
C LYS A 145 17.53 -11.58 4.68
N ASN A 146 17.98 -10.56 3.95
CA ASN A 146 19.11 -10.69 3.02
C ASN A 146 20.45 -10.87 3.74
N GLU A 147 20.66 -10.22 4.89
CA GLU A 147 21.87 -10.42 5.71
C GLU A 147 21.98 -11.83 6.30
N ASN A 148 20.83 -12.40 6.71
CA ASN A 148 20.75 -13.74 7.30
C ASN A 148 20.58 -14.86 6.26
N GLY A 149 20.36 -14.50 5.00
CA GLY A 149 20.06 -15.43 3.90
C GLY A 149 21.30 -15.96 3.18
N LYS A 150 22.45 -16.04 3.87
CA LYS A 150 23.64 -16.74 3.36
C LYS A 150 23.56 -18.23 3.63
#